data_af3de57ecd59a776dea74421801ea944
#
_entry.id   af3de57ecd59a776dea74421801ea944
#
_cell.length_a   1.000
_cell.length_b   1.000
_cell.length_c   1.000
_cell.angle_alpha   90.00
_cell.angle_beta   90.00
_cell.angle_gamma   90.00
#
_symmetry.space_group_name_H-M   'P 1'
#
loop_
_entity.id
_entity.type
_entity.pdbx_description
1 polymer ?
#
loop_
_entity_poly.entity_id
_entity_poly.type
_entity_poly.pdbx_seq_one_letter_code
_entity_poly.pdbx_strand_id
1 'polypeptide(L)'
;TAGSGVRLMSCQVFGVGKEGADAARAFVYSANNGAVISQNSWGYRYTANITVIPPSMKEAIDYFIKWAGCDKNGNQKADAPMKGGIVIFAAGNDGRDYKSYPGAYEAVVAVSSMNPAFTNAPYSNRGDWVDIMAPGGDVNFGDAGQVISTLSKKITKGDEYGGMQGTSMACPHVSGVAALIVSHFGEQGFTSEKCKQILLGSLKSKSIDQTISRYAGRLGRGYIDASAAFATNKGKAPAKIASISIDKVSFITANLSFQAVADEDDGTPVEYRAYLSTSTITEANHANYLLRTINGMGYAPGHKLFLPLANLKENTTYSVAVEAVDRWGLSSGLTISSFTTKKNNPPLL
;
A
#
# COMPACT_ATOMS: atom_id res chain seq x y z
N THR A 1 -13.37 9.04 12.82
CA THR A 1 -12.06 9.53 12.38
C THR A 1 -10.97 9.11 13.36
N ALA A 2 -9.86 8.63 12.82
CA ALA A 2 -8.75 8.10 13.58
C ALA A 2 -7.86 9.20 14.17
N GLY A 3 -8.29 10.04 15.05
CA GLY A 3 -7.40 11.09 15.56
C GLY A 3 -8.06 12.08 16.50
N SER A 4 -8.52 11.64 17.66
CA SER A 4 -8.82 12.55 18.73
C SER A 4 -7.52 13.18 19.26
N GLY A 5 -7.48 14.49 19.49
CA GLY A 5 -6.28 15.21 19.94
C GLY A 5 -5.35 15.73 18.83
N VAL A 6 -5.66 15.48 17.56
CA VAL A 6 -4.93 16.03 16.42
C VAL A 6 -5.40 17.47 16.14
N ARG A 7 -4.46 18.36 15.88
CA ARG A 7 -4.77 19.72 15.38
C ARG A 7 -4.82 19.68 13.86
N LEU A 8 -5.84 20.32 13.28
CA LEU A 8 -6.03 20.42 11.84
C LEU A 8 -5.67 21.82 11.35
N MET A 9 -4.85 21.88 10.30
CA MET A 9 -4.56 23.10 9.55
C MET A 9 -5.24 22.99 8.19
N SER A 10 -6.28 23.80 7.97
CA SER A 10 -7.00 23.83 6.69
C SER A 10 -6.34 24.84 5.75
N CYS A 11 -5.94 24.39 4.57
CA CYS A 11 -5.41 25.24 3.49
C CYS A 11 -6.40 25.22 2.32
N GLN A 12 -6.97 26.37 1.98
CA GLN A 12 -7.81 26.49 0.79
C GLN A 12 -6.91 26.56 -0.45
N VAL A 13 -7.04 25.57 -1.34
CA VAL A 13 -6.22 25.46 -2.56
C VAL A 13 -7.03 25.52 -3.85
N PHE A 14 -8.36 25.57 -3.75
CA PHE A 14 -9.29 25.66 -4.87
C PHE A 14 -10.24 26.85 -4.73
N GLY A 15 -10.72 27.38 -5.87
CA GLY A 15 -11.70 28.46 -5.90
C GLY A 15 -11.11 29.85 -5.69
N VAL A 16 -9.79 30.03 -5.75
CA VAL A 16 -9.08 31.31 -5.55
C VAL A 16 -8.36 31.86 -6.80
N GLY A 17 -8.58 31.24 -7.96
CA GLY A 17 -8.16 31.77 -9.27
C GLY A 17 -6.76 31.39 -9.76
N LYS A 18 -5.90 30.79 -8.93
CA LYS A 18 -4.56 30.31 -9.30
C LYS A 18 -4.27 28.95 -8.66
N GLU A 19 -5.14 28.00 -8.85
CA GLU A 19 -5.24 26.75 -8.11
C GLU A 19 -3.92 25.93 -8.01
N GLY A 20 -3.15 25.85 -9.09
CA GLY A 20 -1.89 25.08 -9.06
C GLY A 20 -0.79 25.73 -8.19
N ALA A 21 -0.67 27.06 -8.23
CA ALA A 21 0.31 27.78 -7.44
C ALA A 21 -0.07 27.81 -5.94
N ASP A 22 -1.37 27.85 -5.64
CA ASP A 22 -1.86 27.90 -4.28
C ASP A 22 -1.67 26.55 -3.57
N ALA A 23 -1.82 25.44 -4.27
CA ALA A 23 -1.53 24.12 -3.74
C ALA A 23 -0.04 23.95 -3.39
N ALA A 24 0.89 24.39 -4.24
CA ALA A 24 2.32 24.37 -3.94
C ALA A 24 2.68 25.23 -2.72
N ARG A 25 2.11 26.45 -2.63
CA ARG A 25 2.30 27.33 -1.45
C ARG A 25 1.76 26.71 -0.17
N ALA A 26 0.64 25.97 -0.24
CA ALA A 26 0.03 25.31 0.91
C ALA A 26 0.97 24.28 1.54
N PHE A 27 1.72 23.50 0.75
CA PHE A 27 2.74 22.59 1.26
C PHE A 27 3.84 23.32 2.02
N VAL A 28 4.40 24.38 1.44
CA VAL A 28 5.46 25.18 2.07
C VAL A 28 4.94 25.85 3.34
N TYR A 29 3.75 26.47 3.26
CA TYR A 29 3.13 27.14 4.41
C TYR A 29 2.89 26.15 5.57
N SER A 30 2.27 25.00 5.29
CA SER A 30 1.93 24.03 6.33
C SER A 30 3.18 23.42 6.98
N ALA A 31 4.24 23.12 6.21
CA ALA A 31 5.52 22.68 6.75
C ALA A 31 6.13 23.69 7.72
N ASN A 32 6.12 24.97 7.35
CA ASN A 32 6.70 26.05 8.14
C ASN A 32 5.88 26.35 9.42
N ASN A 33 4.60 26.00 9.43
CA ASN A 33 3.69 26.23 10.54
C ASN A 33 3.38 24.98 11.37
N GLY A 34 4.23 23.94 11.31
CA GLY A 34 4.24 22.82 12.24
C GLY A 34 3.41 21.59 11.83
N ALA A 35 2.83 21.58 10.62
CA ALA A 35 2.22 20.36 10.12
C ALA A 35 3.31 19.34 9.72
N VAL A 36 3.13 18.07 10.12
CA VAL A 36 4.04 16.98 9.75
C VAL A 36 3.32 15.90 8.92
N ILE A 37 2.01 16.00 8.77
CA ILE A 37 1.19 15.13 7.90
C ILE A 37 0.41 16.02 6.95
N SER A 38 0.55 15.80 5.65
CA SER A 38 -0.24 16.46 4.61
C SER A 38 -1.22 15.47 3.98
N GLN A 39 -2.53 15.74 4.14
CA GLN A 39 -3.63 14.96 3.60
C GLN A 39 -4.20 15.63 2.36
N ASN A 40 -4.30 14.91 1.24
CA ASN A 40 -4.62 15.46 -0.07
C ASN A 40 -5.66 14.60 -0.80
N SER A 41 -6.93 14.97 -0.69
CA SER A 41 -8.04 14.30 -1.40
C SER A 41 -8.32 14.96 -2.75
N TRP A 42 -7.29 15.19 -3.55
CA TRP A 42 -7.38 15.83 -4.85
C TRP A 42 -6.28 15.31 -5.80
N GLY A 43 -6.40 15.60 -7.08
CA GLY A 43 -5.42 15.29 -8.10
C GLY A 43 -5.75 16.00 -9.41
N TYR A 44 -4.86 15.92 -10.39
CA TYR A 44 -5.12 16.44 -11.72
C TYR A 44 -6.12 15.55 -12.44
N ARG A 45 -7.04 16.16 -13.17
CA ARG A 45 -8.04 15.43 -13.94
C ARG A 45 -7.35 14.61 -15.04
N TYR A 46 -7.86 13.42 -15.32
CA TYR A 46 -7.40 12.58 -16.42
C TYR A 46 -7.33 13.34 -17.76
N THR A 47 -8.33 14.17 -18.05
CA THR A 47 -8.41 15.01 -19.25
C THR A 47 -7.31 16.08 -19.35
N ALA A 48 -6.63 16.39 -18.27
CA ALA A 48 -5.49 17.32 -18.27
C ALA A 48 -4.22 16.71 -18.88
N ASN A 49 -4.22 15.39 -19.13
CA ASN A 49 -3.13 14.63 -19.74
C ASN A 49 -1.75 14.90 -19.09
N ILE A 50 -1.73 15.01 -17.75
CA ILE A 50 -0.52 15.22 -16.98
C ILE A 50 0.15 13.87 -16.75
N THR A 51 1.23 13.62 -17.46
CA THR A 51 2.00 12.37 -17.42
C THR A 51 3.24 12.44 -16.52
N VAL A 52 3.57 13.64 -16.04
CA VAL A 52 4.68 13.92 -15.12
C VAL A 52 4.23 14.97 -14.12
N ILE A 53 4.65 14.84 -12.88
CA ILE A 53 4.34 15.85 -11.85
C ILE A 53 4.95 17.21 -12.25
N PRO A 54 4.19 18.32 -12.19
CA PRO A 54 4.74 19.66 -12.47
C PRO A 54 5.90 19.98 -11.51
N PRO A 55 7.01 20.56 -12.01
CA PRO A 55 8.21 20.84 -11.19
C PRO A 55 7.92 21.60 -9.90
N SER A 56 7.12 22.68 -9.97
CA SER A 56 6.78 23.48 -8.78
C SER A 56 6.01 22.68 -7.73
N MET A 57 5.17 21.74 -8.16
CA MET A 57 4.43 20.86 -7.24
C MET A 57 5.38 19.84 -6.62
N LYS A 58 6.27 19.24 -7.42
CA LYS A 58 7.29 18.32 -6.94
C LYS A 58 8.17 18.97 -5.87
N GLU A 59 8.71 20.14 -6.16
CA GLU A 59 9.57 20.91 -5.25
C GLU A 59 8.85 21.24 -3.93
N ALA A 60 7.57 21.61 -3.99
CA ALA A 60 6.78 21.92 -2.80
C ALA A 60 6.50 20.66 -1.94
N ILE A 61 6.22 19.53 -2.56
CA ILE A 61 6.06 18.25 -1.87
C ILE A 61 7.39 17.82 -1.24
N ASP A 62 8.50 17.88 -1.98
CA ASP A 62 9.85 17.55 -1.48
C ASP A 62 10.24 18.46 -0.32
N TYR A 63 9.87 19.76 -0.40
CA TYR A 63 10.06 20.69 0.69
C TYR A 63 9.32 20.25 1.95
N PHE A 64 8.04 19.89 1.84
CA PHE A 64 7.25 19.39 2.97
C PHE A 64 7.87 18.14 3.58
N ILE A 65 8.23 17.17 2.74
CA ILE A 65 8.83 15.91 3.19
C ILE A 65 10.14 16.17 3.95
N LYS A 66 10.95 17.09 3.48
CA LYS A 66 12.27 17.37 4.05
C LYS A 66 12.22 18.27 5.28
N TRP A 67 11.39 19.33 5.25
CA TRP A 67 11.50 20.44 6.18
C TRP A 67 10.38 20.53 7.23
N ALA A 68 9.29 19.80 7.08
CA ALA A 68 8.24 19.77 8.11
C ALA A 68 8.84 19.32 9.46
N GLY A 69 8.44 19.98 10.54
CA GLY A 69 8.98 19.69 11.88
C GLY A 69 10.45 20.06 12.09
N CYS A 70 11.11 20.72 11.12
CA CYS A 70 12.51 21.12 11.23
C CYS A 70 12.68 22.63 11.46
N ASP A 71 13.81 23.01 12.06
CA ASP A 71 14.32 24.37 12.09
C ASP A 71 15.03 24.72 10.77
N LYS A 72 15.53 25.97 10.65
CA LYS A 72 16.24 26.46 9.47
C LYS A 72 17.54 25.71 9.15
N ASN A 73 18.09 24.96 10.09
CA ASN A 73 19.31 24.17 9.95
C ASN A 73 19.01 22.70 9.61
N GLY A 74 17.72 22.31 9.53
CA GLY A 74 17.28 20.95 9.27
C GLY A 74 17.30 20.04 10.50
N ASN A 75 17.41 20.59 11.71
CA ASN A 75 17.26 19.83 12.93
C ASN A 75 15.77 19.75 13.30
N GLN A 76 15.37 18.64 13.92
CA GLN A 76 14.01 18.52 14.45
C GLN A 76 13.79 19.60 15.53
N LYS A 77 12.68 20.34 15.44
CA LYS A 77 12.29 21.30 16.47
C LYS A 77 11.94 20.55 17.76
N ALA A 78 12.19 21.16 18.91
CA ALA A 78 11.94 20.54 20.23
C ALA A 78 10.47 20.19 20.45
N ASP A 79 9.54 20.96 19.87
CA ASP A 79 8.10 20.77 19.93
C ASP A 79 7.49 19.98 18.77
N ALA A 80 8.33 19.54 17.82
CA ALA A 80 7.86 18.75 16.68
C ALA A 80 7.90 17.24 17.00
N PRO A 81 6.79 16.52 16.75
CA PRO A 81 6.74 15.08 17.05
C PRO A 81 7.52 14.24 16.05
N MET A 82 7.92 14.81 14.91
CA MET A 82 8.59 14.10 13.83
C MET A 82 9.49 15.04 13.03
N LYS A 83 10.64 14.53 12.61
CA LYS A 83 11.54 15.17 11.65
C LYS A 83 11.15 14.82 10.23
N GLY A 84 10.91 15.81 9.39
CA GLY A 84 10.35 15.63 8.05
C GLY A 84 8.83 15.43 8.08
N GLY A 85 8.21 15.38 6.91
CA GLY A 85 6.77 15.21 6.75
C GLY A 85 6.37 14.01 5.91
N ILE A 86 5.16 13.50 6.13
CA ILE A 86 4.54 12.50 5.27
C ILE A 86 3.42 13.15 4.45
N VAL A 87 3.42 12.87 3.15
CA VAL A 87 2.43 13.41 2.21
C VAL A 87 1.60 12.26 1.66
N ILE A 88 0.28 12.35 1.80
CA ILE A 88 -0.66 11.28 1.47
C ILE A 88 -1.66 11.81 0.46
N PHE A 89 -1.84 11.09 -0.66
CA PHE A 89 -2.73 11.47 -1.76
C PHE A 89 -3.75 10.40 -2.10
N ALA A 90 -4.94 10.85 -2.48
CA ALA A 90 -5.95 10.00 -3.11
C ALA A 90 -5.50 9.58 -4.52
N ALA A 91 -5.75 8.31 -4.89
CA ALA A 91 -5.36 7.78 -6.20
C ALA A 91 -6.22 8.28 -7.37
N GLY A 92 -7.41 8.83 -7.09
CA GLY A 92 -8.36 9.30 -8.11
C GLY A 92 -9.49 8.29 -8.39
N ASN A 93 -10.53 8.77 -9.08
CA ASN A 93 -11.83 8.09 -9.17
C ASN A 93 -12.27 7.80 -10.61
N ASP A 94 -11.34 7.58 -11.54
CA ASP A 94 -11.64 7.33 -12.97
C ASP A 94 -11.80 5.83 -13.29
N GLY A 95 -11.54 4.93 -12.32
CA GLY A 95 -11.58 3.48 -12.50
C GLY A 95 -10.54 2.95 -13.50
N ARG A 96 -9.39 3.61 -13.61
CA ARG A 96 -8.39 3.39 -14.67
C ARG A 96 -7.02 2.98 -14.14
N ASP A 97 -6.26 2.36 -15.04
CA ASP A 97 -4.85 2.00 -14.85
C ASP A 97 -3.96 3.09 -15.47
N TYR A 98 -3.80 4.22 -14.79
CA TYR A 98 -2.88 5.28 -15.23
C TYR A 98 -2.28 6.00 -14.02
N LYS A 99 -1.12 6.64 -14.21
CA LYS A 99 -0.47 7.43 -13.18
C LYS A 99 -1.19 8.76 -12.97
N SER A 100 -1.95 8.87 -11.88
CA SER A 100 -2.66 10.09 -11.49
C SER A 100 -1.81 10.95 -10.56
N TYR A 101 -1.31 12.07 -11.08
CA TYR A 101 -0.49 13.00 -10.28
C TYR A 101 -1.34 14.00 -9.50
N PRO A 102 -0.87 14.46 -8.33
CA PRO A 102 0.42 14.20 -7.67
C PRO A 102 0.52 12.81 -6.99
N GLY A 103 -0.57 12.05 -6.84
CA GLY A 103 -0.60 10.77 -6.12
C GLY A 103 0.38 9.73 -6.65
N ALA A 104 0.69 9.74 -7.95
CA ALA A 104 1.66 8.83 -8.55
C ALA A 104 3.13 9.29 -8.42
N TYR A 105 3.40 10.36 -7.66
CA TYR A 105 4.77 10.74 -7.32
C TYR A 105 5.31 9.80 -6.24
N GLU A 106 6.44 9.14 -6.49
CA GLU A 106 7.03 8.08 -5.67
C GLU A 106 7.33 8.46 -4.20
N ALA A 107 7.53 9.76 -3.93
CA ALA A 107 7.83 10.24 -2.59
C ALA A 107 6.60 10.29 -1.68
N VAL A 108 5.39 10.33 -2.23
CA VAL A 108 4.14 10.40 -1.46
C VAL A 108 3.61 8.99 -1.11
N VAL A 109 2.50 8.93 -0.40
CA VAL A 109 1.73 7.70 -0.17
C VAL A 109 0.43 7.79 -0.97
N ALA A 110 0.28 6.91 -1.95
CA ALA A 110 -0.88 6.85 -2.83
C ALA A 110 -1.95 5.89 -2.27
N VAL A 111 -3.19 6.38 -2.12
CA VAL A 111 -4.28 5.66 -1.47
C VAL A 111 -5.39 5.33 -2.46
N SER A 112 -5.60 4.04 -2.72
CA SER A 112 -6.77 3.51 -3.44
C SER A 112 -7.96 3.27 -2.50
N SER A 113 -9.13 3.03 -3.09
CA SER A 113 -10.37 2.86 -2.35
C SER A 113 -10.85 1.42 -2.33
N MET A 114 -11.22 0.92 -1.14
CA MET A 114 -11.96 -0.32 -1.00
C MET A 114 -13.43 -0.09 -0.64
N ASN A 115 -14.26 -1.04 -1.04
CA ASN A 115 -15.67 -1.12 -0.70
C ASN A 115 -15.93 -1.94 0.58
N PRO A 116 -17.17 -2.03 1.08
CA PRO A 116 -17.50 -2.79 2.29
C PRO A 116 -17.20 -4.29 2.23
N ALA A 117 -17.08 -4.87 1.04
CA ALA A 117 -16.69 -6.28 0.87
C ALA A 117 -15.18 -6.50 0.92
N PHE A 118 -14.38 -5.48 1.25
CA PHE A 118 -12.92 -5.50 1.26
C PHE A 118 -12.31 -5.82 -0.11
N THR A 119 -12.96 -5.37 -1.17
CA THR A 119 -12.46 -5.44 -2.53
C THR A 119 -12.29 -4.02 -3.10
N ASN A 120 -11.64 -3.91 -4.25
CA ASN A 120 -11.46 -2.62 -4.93
C ASN A 120 -12.80 -1.98 -5.26
N ALA A 121 -12.98 -0.71 -4.88
CA ALA A 121 -14.12 0.07 -5.34
C ALA A 121 -14.01 0.31 -6.87
N PRO A 122 -15.11 0.13 -7.66
CA PRO A 122 -15.03 0.17 -9.13
C PRO A 122 -14.45 1.46 -9.70
N TYR A 123 -14.70 2.57 -9.04
CA TYR A 123 -14.23 3.89 -9.44
C TYR A 123 -12.75 4.13 -9.11
N SER A 124 -12.15 3.35 -8.18
CA SER A 124 -10.78 3.62 -7.74
C SER A 124 -9.77 3.45 -8.85
N ASN A 125 -8.90 4.44 -9.04
CA ASN A 125 -7.74 4.29 -9.87
C ASN A 125 -6.79 3.26 -9.25
N ARG A 126 -5.98 2.63 -10.08
CA ARG A 126 -5.08 1.55 -9.75
C ARG A 126 -3.81 1.61 -10.58
N GLY A 127 -2.77 0.96 -10.13
CA GLY A 127 -1.47 0.88 -10.80
C GLY A 127 -0.39 0.42 -9.83
N ASP A 128 0.80 0.16 -10.35
CA ASP A 128 2.00 -0.20 -9.60
C ASP A 128 2.51 0.92 -8.67
N TRP A 129 2.00 2.13 -8.87
CA TRP A 129 2.30 3.33 -8.11
C TRP A 129 1.40 3.52 -6.88
N VAL A 130 0.36 2.70 -6.70
CA VAL A 130 -0.52 2.73 -5.53
C VAL A 130 0.16 2.01 -4.37
N ASP A 131 0.20 2.63 -3.19
CA ASP A 131 0.87 2.07 -2.01
C ASP A 131 -0.07 1.27 -1.11
N ILE A 132 -1.29 1.78 -0.88
CA ILE A 132 -2.18 1.26 0.16
C ILE A 132 -3.64 1.47 -0.22
N MET A 133 -4.50 0.56 0.27
CA MET A 133 -5.94 0.66 0.13
C MET A 133 -6.59 1.02 1.48
N ALA A 134 -7.65 1.82 1.44
CA ALA A 134 -8.41 2.18 2.62
C ALA A 134 -9.92 2.29 2.33
N PRO A 135 -10.79 2.29 3.35
CA PRO A 135 -12.24 2.44 3.16
C PRO A 135 -12.59 3.75 2.47
N GLY A 136 -13.14 3.67 1.27
CA GLY A 136 -13.62 4.84 0.52
C GLY A 136 -15.08 4.75 0.15
N GLY A 137 -15.72 3.62 0.47
CA GLY A 137 -17.13 3.39 0.21
C GLY A 137 -17.44 2.94 -1.22
N ASP A 138 -18.67 2.48 -1.41
CA ASP A 138 -19.23 2.11 -2.72
C ASP A 138 -20.76 2.18 -2.64
N VAL A 139 -21.38 3.10 -3.39
CA VAL A 139 -22.83 3.30 -3.43
C VAL A 139 -23.60 2.07 -3.96
N ASN A 140 -22.93 1.15 -4.65
CA ASN A 140 -23.55 -0.11 -5.08
C ASN A 140 -23.95 -1.01 -3.89
N PHE A 141 -23.40 -0.75 -2.70
CA PHE A 141 -23.80 -1.40 -1.43
C PHE A 141 -24.90 -0.61 -0.68
N GLY A 142 -25.58 0.35 -1.35
CA GLY A 142 -26.57 1.22 -0.75
C GLY A 142 -25.95 2.30 0.15
N ASP A 143 -26.80 2.98 0.94
CA ASP A 143 -26.35 4.07 1.82
C ASP A 143 -25.33 3.60 2.88
N ALA A 144 -25.52 2.39 3.40
CA ALA A 144 -24.57 1.77 4.34
C ALA A 144 -23.18 1.49 3.72
N GLY A 145 -23.08 1.46 2.40
CA GLY A 145 -21.83 1.29 1.69
C GLY A 145 -20.98 2.55 1.58
N GLN A 146 -21.50 3.69 1.99
CA GLN A 146 -20.80 4.96 1.92
C GLN A 146 -20.00 5.25 3.20
N VAL A 147 -19.02 6.14 3.11
CA VAL A 147 -18.30 6.69 4.28
C VAL A 147 -19.11 7.86 4.82
N ILE A 148 -19.61 7.72 6.04
CA ILE A 148 -20.38 8.77 6.71
C ILE A 148 -19.43 9.72 7.44
N SER A 149 -19.62 11.02 7.25
CA SER A 149 -18.87 12.07 7.92
C SER A 149 -19.68 13.35 8.04
N THR A 150 -19.14 14.34 8.76
CA THR A 150 -19.71 15.69 8.81
C THR A 150 -19.62 16.36 7.45
N LEU A 151 -20.70 16.95 7.01
CA LEU A 151 -20.82 17.70 5.78
C LEU A 151 -21.46 19.06 6.03
N SER A 152 -21.17 20.00 5.13
CA SER A 152 -21.83 21.31 5.17
C SER A 152 -23.35 21.13 4.97
N LYS A 153 -24.16 21.79 5.81
CA LYS A 153 -25.62 21.83 5.70
C LYS A 153 -26.11 22.28 4.31
N LYS A 154 -25.30 23.04 3.57
CA LYS A 154 -25.61 23.41 2.17
C LYS A 154 -25.57 22.22 1.23
N ILE A 155 -24.72 21.20 1.49
CA ILE A 155 -24.60 19.99 0.68
C ILE A 155 -25.68 18.99 1.07
N THR A 156 -25.92 18.82 2.35
CA THR A 156 -26.85 17.83 2.91
C THR A 156 -28.31 18.32 3.04
N LYS A 157 -28.59 19.56 2.60
CA LYS A 157 -29.92 20.19 2.68
C LYS A 157 -30.50 20.28 4.12
N GLY A 158 -29.61 20.45 5.09
CA GLY A 158 -29.98 20.67 6.49
C GLY A 158 -29.38 19.69 7.49
N ASP A 159 -28.94 18.52 7.06
CA ASP A 159 -28.28 17.56 7.92
C ASP A 159 -26.82 17.96 8.18
N GLU A 160 -26.27 17.51 9.31
CA GLU A 160 -24.85 17.74 9.67
C GLU A 160 -23.94 16.60 9.22
N TYR A 161 -24.53 15.46 8.84
CA TYR A 161 -23.84 14.26 8.41
C TYR A 161 -24.37 13.80 7.07
N GLY A 162 -23.51 13.17 6.29
CA GLY A 162 -23.89 12.55 5.02
C GLY A 162 -22.86 11.52 4.58
N GLY A 163 -23.30 10.63 3.70
CA GLY A 163 -22.47 9.59 3.10
C GLY A 163 -21.82 10.09 1.80
N MET A 164 -20.58 9.72 1.59
CA MET A 164 -19.85 9.92 0.33
C MET A 164 -19.03 8.67 0.00
N GLN A 165 -18.66 8.56 -1.28
CA GLN A 165 -17.69 7.57 -1.73
C GLN A 165 -16.55 8.24 -2.51
N GLY A 166 -15.38 7.61 -2.52
CA GLY A 166 -14.23 8.09 -3.30
C GLY A 166 -12.89 7.75 -2.64
N THR A 167 -11.84 7.76 -3.43
CA THR A 167 -10.46 7.75 -2.91
C THR A 167 -10.20 8.97 -2.02
N SER A 168 -10.99 10.02 -2.18
CA SER A 168 -11.02 11.19 -1.30
C SER A 168 -11.47 10.87 0.13
N MET A 169 -12.29 9.82 0.33
CA MET A 169 -12.70 9.32 1.65
C MET A 169 -11.71 8.28 2.17
N ALA A 170 -11.08 7.52 1.31
CA ALA A 170 -10.03 6.56 1.67
C ALA A 170 -8.75 7.26 2.20
N CYS A 171 -8.31 8.31 1.54
CA CYS A 171 -7.10 9.06 1.88
C CYS A 171 -7.04 9.55 3.35
N PRO A 172 -8.09 10.19 3.92
CA PRO A 172 -8.08 10.63 5.30
C PRO A 172 -8.08 9.48 6.34
N HIS A 173 -8.53 8.28 6.00
CA HIS A 173 -8.34 7.12 6.89
C HIS A 173 -6.86 6.79 7.07
N VAL A 174 -6.09 6.80 5.98
CA VAL A 174 -4.64 6.57 6.02
C VAL A 174 -3.93 7.69 6.78
N SER A 175 -4.32 8.94 6.55
CA SER A 175 -3.78 10.10 7.26
C SER A 175 -4.08 10.04 8.77
N GLY A 176 -5.26 9.54 9.12
CA GLY A 176 -5.64 9.31 10.52
C GLY A 176 -4.78 8.26 11.20
N VAL A 177 -4.48 7.15 10.51
CA VAL A 177 -3.55 6.13 11.04
C VAL A 177 -2.13 6.67 11.13
N ALA A 178 -1.66 7.44 10.16
CA ALA A 178 -0.38 8.14 10.26
C ALA A 178 -0.33 9.08 11.48
N ALA A 179 -1.43 9.76 11.79
CA ALA A 179 -1.52 10.61 12.98
C ALA A 179 -1.46 9.79 14.29
N LEU A 180 -2.09 8.62 14.34
CA LEU A 180 -1.95 7.70 15.47
C LEU A 180 -0.51 7.22 15.65
N ILE A 181 0.17 6.86 14.55
CA ILE A 181 1.59 6.45 14.57
C ILE A 181 2.46 7.59 15.11
N VAL A 182 2.29 8.81 14.60
CA VAL A 182 3.04 9.98 15.08
C VAL A 182 2.70 10.31 16.53
N SER A 183 1.45 10.14 16.95
CA SER A 183 1.04 10.36 18.35
C SER A 183 1.67 9.36 19.31
N HIS A 184 1.91 8.13 18.88
CA HIS A 184 2.45 7.05 19.73
C HIS A 184 3.98 6.99 19.73
N PHE A 185 4.59 7.13 18.55
CA PHE A 185 6.04 6.99 18.35
C PHE A 185 6.76 8.33 18.21
N GLY A 186 6.00 9.44 18.14
CA GLY A 186 6.57 10.77 17.91
C GLY A 186 7.40 11.25 19.10
N GLU A 187 8.70 11.40 18.85
CA GLU A 187 9.70 11.89 19.79
C GLU A 187 10.89 12.49 19.05
N GLN A 188 11.88 12.99 19.76
CA GLN A 188 13.13 13.42 19.16
C GLN A 188 13.84 12.23 18.49
N GLY A 189 14.15 12.38 17.20
CA GLY A 189 14.73 11.32 16.37
C GLY A 189 13.72 10.44 15.64
N PHE A 190 12.40 10.62 15.84
CA PHE A 190 11.41 9.98 15.00
C PHE A 190 11.33 10.71 13.65
N THR A 191 11.38 9.96 12.54
CA THR A 191 11.45 10.55 11.18
C THR A 191 10.26 10.19 10.33
N SER A 192 10.02 10.98 9.28
CA SER A 192 8.97 10.70 8.29
C SER A 192 9.16 9.36 7.58
N GLU A 193 10.41 8.91 7.37
CA GLU A 193 10.73 7.61 6.80
C GLU A 193 10.28 6.47 7.73
N LYS A 194 10.57 6.59 9.04
CA LYS A 194 10.07 5.62 10.04
C LYS A 194 8.55 5.59 10.09
N CYS A 195 7.90 6.76 10.05
CA CYS A 195 6.45 6.86 10.00
C CYS A 195 5.89 6.14 8.75
N LYS A 196 6.46 6.41 7.57
CA LYS A 196 6.07 5.77 6.31
C LYS A 196 6.30 4.24 6.36
N GLN A 197 7.41 3.79 6.92
CA GLN A 197 7.70 2.36 7.09
C GLN A 197 6.66 1.67 7.98
N ILE A 198 6.35 2.23 9.15
CA ILE A 198 5.33 1.69 10.06
C ILE A 198 3.96 1.69 9.35
N LEU A 199 3.58 2.79 8.70
CA LEU A 199 2.32 2.92 8.00
C LEU A 199 2.16 1.87 6.90
N LEU A 200 3.16 1.71 6.03
CA LEU A 200 3.14 0.74 4.93
C LEU A 200 3.41 -0.70 5.37
N GLY A 201 3.93 -0.92 6.58
CA GLY A 201 4.02 -2.21 7.25
C GLY A 201 2.74 -2.59 8.00
N SER A 202 1.81 -1.65 8.21
CA SER A 202 0.58 -1.84 9.01
C SER A 202 -0.61 -2.16 8.10
N LEU A 203 -0.50 -3.23 7.34
CA LEU A 203 -1.48 -3.58 6.31
C LEU A 203 -2.06 -4.97 6.59
N LYS A 204 -3.32 -5.15 6.21
CA LYS A 204 -3.93 -6.48 6.07
C LYS A 204 -4.22 -6.76 4.60
N SER A 205 -3.82 -7.93 4.15
CA SER A 205 -4.26 -8.47 2.88
C SER A 205 -5.37 -9.46 3.14
N LYS A 206 -6.58 -9.06 2.84
CA LYS A 206 -7.68 -10.01 2.73
C LYS A 206 -7.99 -10.15 1.25
N SER A 207 -7.47 -11.19 0.61
CA SER A 207 -7.89 -11.65 -0.72
C SER A 207 -7.85 -10.64 -1.88
N ILE A 208 -7.17 -9.49 -1.74
CA ILE A 208 -7.10 -8.50 -2.84
C ILE A 208 -6.54 -9.13 -4.11
N ASP A 209 -5.49 -9.95 -3.97
CA ASP A 209 -4.89 -10.66 -5.10
C ASP A 209 -5.66 -11.92 -5.51
N GLN A 210 -6.50 -12.48 -4.64
CA GLN A 210 -7.23 -13.73 -4.92
C GLN A 210 -8.55 -13.51 -5.64
N THR A 211 -9.27 -12.40 -5.33
CA THR A 211 -10.58 -12.12 -5.94
C THR A 211 -10.47 -11.50 -7.31
N ILE A 212 -9.37 -10.81 -7.63
CA ILE A 212 -9.22 -10.09 -8.89
C ILE A 212 -7.79 -10.25 -9.41
N SER A 213 -7.44 -11.43 -9.90
CA SER A 213 -6.11 -11.74 -10.45
C SER A 213 -5.60 -10.74 -11.50
N ARG A 214 -6.51 -10.11 -12.26
CA ARG A 214 -6.18 -9.06 -13.25
C ARG A 214 -5.64 -7.76 -12.63
N TYR A 215 -5.84 -7.52 -11.33
CA TYR A 215 -5.38 -6.32 -10.62
C TYR A 215 -4.24 -6.61 -9.61
N ALA A 216 -3.71 -7.82 -9.64
CA ALA A 216 -2.58 -8.19 -8.77
C ALA A 216 -1.43 -7.19 -8.90
N GLY A 217 -0.93 -6.70 -7.75
CA GLY A 217 0.13 -5.69 -7.69
C GLY A 217 -0.25 -4.28 -8.11
N ARG A 218 -1.56 -3.99 -8.34
CA ARG A 218 -2.02 -2.67 -8.80
C ARG A 218 -2.95 -1.95 -7.83
N LEU A 219 -3.26 -2.56 -6.69
CA LEU A 219 -4.20 -2.04 -5.69
C LEU A 219 -3.50 -1.59 -4.41
N GLY A 220 -2.18 -1.53 -4.42
CA GLY A 220 -1.34 -1.33 -3.24
C GLY A 220 -0.96 -2.67 -2.60
N ARG A 221 -0.20 -2.59 -1.50
CA ARG A 221 0.32 -3.76 -0.77
C ARG A 221 -0.73 -4.46 0.09
N GLY A 222 -1.85 -3.78 0.38
CA GLY A 222 -2.92 -4.25 1.23
C GLY A 222 -3.80 -3.09 1.68
N TYR A 223 -4.75 -3.36 2.57
CA TYR A 223 -5.57 -2.31 3.17
C TYR A 223 -5.09 -1.96 4.58
N ILE A 224 -5.33 -0.69 4.97
CA ILE A 224 -4.88 -0.15 6.24
C ILE A 224 -5.41 -0.94 7.44
N ASP A 225 -4.53 -1.25 8.40
CA ASP A 225 -4.88 -1.80 9.71
C ASP A 225 -4.18 -0.99 10.81
N ALA A 226 -4.95 -0.17 11.51
CA ALA A 226 -4.42 0.65 12.58
C ALA A 226 -3.82 -0.17 13.73
N SER A 227 -4.38 -1.35 14.04
CA SER A 227 -3.87 -2.17 15.14
C SER A 227 -2.49 -2.76 14.84
N ALA A 228 -2.24 -3.08 13.59
CA ALA A 228 -0.95 -3.59 13.14
C ALA A 228 0.19 -2.56 13.26
N ALA A 229 -0.14 -1.25 13.27
CA ALA A 229 0.85 -0.19 13.45
C ALA A 229 1.53 -0.21 14.82
N PHE A 230 0.91 -0.84 15.81
CA PHE A 230 1.38 -0.88 17.20
C PHE A 230 1.87 -2.26 17.62
N ALA A 231 2.05 -3.18 16.67
CA ALA A 231 2.61 -4.50 16.94
C ALA A 231 4.05 -4.39 17.47
N THR A 232 4.38 -5.20 18.48
CA THR A 232 5.68 -5.18 19.14
C THR A 232 6.62 -6.18 18.47
N ASN A 233 7.79 -5.70 18.03
CA ASN A 233 8.86 -6.56 17.54
C ASN A 233 9.47 -7.36 18.70
N LYS A 234 9.33 -8.68 18.69
CA LYS A 234 9.97 -9.60 19.64
C LYS A 234 11.25 -10.23 19.07
N GLY A 235 11.63 -9.84 17.85
CA GLY A 235 12.80 -10.35 17.14
C GLY A 235 12.65 -11.80 16.66
N LYS A 236 11.41 -12.26 16.49
CA LYS A 236 11.10 -13.61 16.03
C LYS A 236 10.78 -13.61 14.55
N ALA A 237 11.44 -14.45 13.78
CA ALA A 237 11.08 -14.66 12.39
C ALA A 237 9.77 -15.47 12.29
N PRO A 238 9.00 -15.32 11.19
CA PRO A 238 7.85 -16.18 10.92
C PRO A 238 8.22 -17.66 10.93
N ALA A 239 7.25 -18.50 11.24
CA ALA A 239 7.44 -19.94 11.18
C ALA A 239 7.82 -20.36 9.76
N LYS A 240 8.70 -21.38 9.64
CA LYS A 240 9.13 -21.89 8.34
C LYS A 240 7.96 -22.57 7.61
N ILE A 241 7.86 -22.35 6.30
CA ILE A 241 6.90 -23.04 5.44
C ILE A 241 7.27 -24.51 5.40
N ALA A 242 6.35 -25.40 5.78
CA ALA A 242 6.63 -26.82 5.94
C ALA A 242 6.93 -27.53 4.60
N SER A 243 6.19 -27.16 3.55
CA SER A 243 6.33 -27.79 2.23
C SER A 243 5.76 -26.92 1.12
N ILE A 244 6.28 -27.14 -0.09
CA ILE A 244 5.74 -26.62 -1.35
C ILE A 244 5.15 -27.78 -2.14
N SER A 245 3.92 -27.61 -2.63
CA SER A 245 3.29 -28.55 -3.56
C SER A 245 3.29 -27.95 -4.97
N ILE A 246 3.64 -28.77 -5.95
CA ILE A 246 3.59 -28.41 -7.37
C ILE A 246 2.60 -29.36 -8.06
N ASP A 247 1.57 -28.80 -8.66
CA ASP A 247 0.54 -29.56 -9.38
C ASP A 247 0.24 -28.97 -10.76
N LYS A 248 -0.61 -29.63 -11.54
CA LYS A 248 -1.04 -29.23 -12.89
C LYS A 248 0.12 -28.86 -13.80
N VAL A 249 1.23 -29.61 -13.71
CA VAL A 249 2.40 -29.37 -14.54
C VAL A 249 2.10 -29.72 -15.99
N SER A 250 2.23 -28.73 -16.87
CA SER A 250 2.15 -28.84 -18.34
C SER A 250 3.53 -28.63 -18.95
N PHE A 251 3.58 -28.38 -20.25
CA PHE A 251 4.81 -28.03 -20.95
C PHE A 251 5.19 -26.53 -20.81
N ILE A 252 4.25 -25.66 -20.41
CA ILE A 252 4.47 -24.20 -20.25
C ILE A 252 3.92 -23.63 -18.94
N THR A 253 3.22 -24.42 -18.12
CA THR A 253 2.62 -23.95 -16.87
C THR A 253 2.77 -24.96 -15.74
N ALA A 254 2.68 -24.49 -14.51
CA ALA A 254 2.51 -25.30 -13.30
C ALA A 254 1.79 -24.48 -12.24
N ASN A 255 1.22 -25.11 -11.21
CA ASN A 255 0.69 -24.44 -10.04
C ASN A 255 1.59 -24.74 -8.83
N LEU A 256 2.11 -23.71 -8.20
CA LEU A 256 2.77 -23.78 -6.91
C LEU A 256 1.76 -23.50 -5.82
N SER A 257 1.78 -24.24 -4.73
CA SER A 257 0.97 -23.96 -3.55
C SER A 257 1.72 -24.31 -2.27
N PHE A 258 1.39 -23.58 -1.20
CA PHE A 258 1.94 -23.77 0.16
C PHE A 258 0.91 -23.28 1.19
N GLN A 259 1.14 -23.58 2.47
CA GLN A 259 0.29 -23.10 3.55
C GLN A 259 0.86 -21.84 4.17
N ALA A 260 0.00 -20.88 4.48
CA ALA A 260 0.32 -19.72 5.29
C ALA A 260 0.82 -20.17 6.67
N VAL A 261 1.78 -19.45 7.21
CA VAL A 261 2.41 -19.75 8.50
C VAL A 261 2.09 -18.69 9.55
N ALA A 262 2.29 -19.02 10.82
CA ALA A 262 2.16 -18.08 11.92
C ALA A 262 3.40 -17.19 12.04
N ASP A 263 3.19 -16.02 12.62
CA ASP A 263 4.23 -15.13 13.13
C ASP A 263 3.92 -14.85 14.61
N GLU A 264 4.91 -15.04 15.48
CA GLU A 264 4.71 -14.85 16.93
C GLU A 264 4.63 -13.36 17.33
N ASP A 265 5.15 -12.48 16.50
CA ASP A 265 5.23 -11.05 16.82
C ASP A 265 3.90 -10.34 16.55
N ASP A 266 3.23 -10.68 15.44
CA ASP A 266 2.00 -10.01 15.03
C ASP A 266 0.95 -10.94 14.38
N GLY A 267 1.13 -12.24 14.49
CA GLY A 267 0.17 -13.27 14.10
C GLY A 267 0.38 -13.83 12.70
N THR A 268 0.77 -13.01 11.72
CA THR A 268 0.98 -13.43 10.33
C THR A 268 2.12 -12.68 9.64
N PRO A 269 2.90 -13.33 8.75
CA PRO A 269 3.89 -12.64 7.94
C PRO A 269 3.27 -11.53 7.10
N VAL A 270 4.01 -10.47 6.82
CA VAL A 270 3.54 -9.39 5.92
C VAL A 270 3.60 -9.82 4.46
N GLU A 271 4.54 -10.70 4.10
CA GLU A 271 4.69 -11.16 2.73
C GLU A 271 5.29 -12.56 2.64
N TYR A 272 5.02 -13.22 1.51
CA TYR A 272 5.74 -14.41 1.06
C TYR A 272 6.50 -14.06 -0.21
N ARG A 273 7.75 -14.45 -0.29
CA ARG A 273 8.59 -14.28 -1.49
C ARG A 273 8.73 -15.62 -2.19
N ALA A 274 8.33 -15.68 -3.45
CA ALA A 274 8.45 -16.87 -4.27
C ALA A 274 9.55 -16.68 -5.32
N TYR A 275 10.35 -17.70 -5.50
CA TYR A 275 11.51 -17.71 -6.39
C TYR A 275 11.40 -18.84 -7.40
N LEU A 276 11.89 -18.60 -8.61
CA LEU A 276 11.89 -19.60 -9.70
C LEU A 276 13.18 -19.46 -10.51
N SER A 277 13.83 -20.60 -10.77
CA SER A 277 15.07 -20.64 -11.58
C SER A 277 15.23 -22.01 -12.24
N THR A 278 15.93 -22.03 -13.38
CA THR A 278 16.47 -23.28 -13.96
C THR A 278 17.79 -23.71 -13.30
N SER A 279 18.39 -22.84 -12.49
CA SER A 279 19.52 -23.15 -11.64
C SER A 279 19.07 -23.49 -10.22
N THR A 280 19.87 -24.24 -9.48
CA THR A 280 19.57 -24.55 -8.07
C THR A 280 19.51 -23.28 -7.23
N ILE A 281 18.37 -23.07 -6.54
CA ILE A 281 18.18 -21.96 -5.59
C ILE A 281 18.74 -22.39 -4.23
N THR A 282 19.45 -21.46 -3.57
CA THR A 282 20.04 -21.60 -2.24
C THR A 282 19.85 -20.34 -1.44
N GLU A 283 20.06 -20.36 -0.12
CA GLU A 283 20.03 -19.18 0.73
C GLU A 283 21.01 -18.06 0.25
N ALA A 284 22.11 -18.44 -0.40
CA ALA A 284 23.12 -17.50 -0.87
C ALA A 284 22.76 -16.80 -2.19
N ASN A 285 21.90 -17.40 -3.04
CA ASN A 285 21.66 -16.88 -4.40
C ASN A 285 20.18 -16.54 -4.71
N HIS A 286 19.24 -16.85 -3.81
CA HIS A 286 17.80 -16.74 -4.06
C HIS A 286 17.36 -15.34 -4.49
N ALA A 287 17.99 -14.29 -3.96
CA ALA A 287 17.65 -12.90 -4.27
C ALA A 287 17.67 -12.58 -5.79
N ASN A 288 18.52 -13.32 -6.55
CA ASN A 288 18.62 -13.16 -8.01
C ASN A 288 17.44 -13.77 -8.79
N TYR A 289 16.58 -14.54 -8.13
CA TYR A 289 15.54 -15.35 -8.76
C TYR A 289 14.15 -15.03 -8.27
N LEU A 290 13.95 -13.88 -7.62
CA LEU A 290 12.65 -13.44 -7.15
C LEU A 290 11.65 -13.37 -8.31
N LEU A 291 10.64 -14.23 -8.24
CA LEU A 291 9.56 -14.30 -9.21
C LEU A 291 8.42 -13.35 -8.82
N ARG A 292 8.01 -13.40 -7.55
CA ARG A 292 6.87 -12.64 -7.03
C ARG A 292 6.92 -12.50 -5.52
N THR A 293 6.48 -11.34 -5.04
CA THR A 293 6.09 -11.11 -3.66
C THR A 293 4.56 -11.26 -3.55
N ILE A 294 4.12 -12.08 -2.61
CA ILE A 294 2.70 -12.33 -2.32
C ILE A 294 2.44 -11.68 -0.96
N ASN A 295 1.42 -10.85 -0.88
CA ASN A 295 1.02 -10.27 0.40
C ASN A 295 0.58 -11.39 1.37
N GLY A 296 1.18 -11.46 2.55
CA GLY A 296 0.94 -12.51 3.56
C GLY A 296 -0.08 -12.13 4.61
N MET A 297 -0.41 -10.85 4.71
CA MET A 297 -1.26 -10.33 5.80
C MET A 297 -2.71 -10.78 5.64
N GLY A 298 -3.29 -11.26 6.75
CA GLY A 298 -4.71 -11.64 6.81
C GLY A 298 -5.02 -13.09 6.44
N TYR A 299 -4.02 -13.89 6.07
CA TYR A 299 -4.20 -15.33 5.93
C TYR A 299 -3.96 -16.02 7.27
N ALA A 300 -4.99 -16.71 7.78
CA ALA A 300 -4.81 -17.54 8.96
C ALA A 300 -3.76 -18.63 8.68
N PRO A 301 -2.94 -19.02 9.66
CA PRO A 301 -2.03 -20.16 9.53
C PRO A 301 -2.77 -21.39 9.03
N GLY A 302 -2.19 -22.12 8.07
CA GLY A 302 -2.81 -23.26 7.40
C GLY A 302 -3.65 -22.90 6.16
N HIS A 303 -3.93 -21.62 5.90
CA HIS A 303 -4.60 -21.22 4.65
C HIS A 303 -3.73 -21.56 3.44
N LYS A 304 -4.32 -22.20 2.43
CA LYS A 304 -3.59 -22.61 1.23
C LYS A 304 -3.47 -21.44 0.23
N LEU A 305 -2.24 -21.03 -0.04
CA LEU A 305 -1.89 -20.02 -1.02
C LEU A 305 -1.52 -20.69 -2.36
N PHE A 306 -1.87 -20.04 -3.47
CA PHE A 306 -1.62 -20.52 -4.82
C PHE A 306 -0.87 -19.49 -5.64
N LEU A 307 0.11 -19.94 -6.38
CA LEU A 307 0.86 -19.14 -7.35
C LEU A 307 0.92 -19.87 -8.70
N PRO A 308 0.16 -19.41 -9.71
CA PRO A 308 0.28 -19.94 -11.06
C PRO A 308 1.63 -19.56 -11.65
N LEU A 309 2.32 -20.53 -12.21
CA LEU A 309 3.56 -20.37 -12.98
C LEU A 309 3.23 -20.49 -14.45
N ALA A 310 3.67 -19.52 -15.25
CA ALA A 310 3.42 -19.47 -16.68
C ALA A 310 4.71 -19.14 -17.46
N ASN A 311 4.67 -19.29 -18.79
CA ASN A 311 5.79 -19.03 -19.69
C ASN A 311 7.02 -19.88 -19.36
N LEU A 312 6.79 -21.10 -18.89
CA LEU A 312 7.85 -22.05 -18.62
C LEU A 312 8.34 -22.66 -19.97
N LYS A 313 9.57 -23.14 -19.98
CA LYS A 313 10.11 -23.92 -21.09
C LYS A 313 9.72 -25.39 -20.92
N GLU A 314 9.39 -26.06 -22.01
CA GLU A 314 9.13 -27.49 -22.01
C GLU A 314 10.35 -28.33 -21.61
N ASN A 315 10.09 -29.53 -21.11
CA ASN A 315 11.13 -30.51 -20.74
C ASN A 315 12.30 -29.89 -19.95
N THR A 316 11.96 -28.97 -19.04
CA THR A 316 12.94 -28.18 -18.29
C THR A 316 12.70 -28.35 -16.79
N THR A 317 13.77 -28.62 -16.05
CA THR A 317 13.73 -28.70 -14.59
C THR A 317 13.86 -27.30 -13.98
N TYR A 318 12.97 -26.98 -13.07
CA TYR A 318 12.94 -25.74 -12.31
C TYR A 318 13.17 -25.99 -10.83
N SER A 319 13.98 -25.17 -10.21
CA SER A 319 14.05 -25.00 -8.76
C SER A 319 13.06 -23.91 -8.36
N VAL A 320 12.26 -24.14 -7.33
CA VAL A 320 11.34 -23.17 -6.74
C VAL A 320 11.63 -23.05 -5.25
N ALA A 321 11.49 -21.84 -4.72
CA ALA A 321 11.60 -21.63 -3.29
C ALA A 321 10.55 -20.63 -2.82
N VAL A 322 10.15 -20.72 -1.54
CA VAL A 322 9.28 -19.75 -0.88
C VAL A 322 9.81 -19.49 0.52
N GLU A 323 9.77 -18.24 0.95
CA GLU A 323 10.00 -17.81 2.32
C GLU A 323 8.86 -16.90 2.79
N ALA A 324 8.63 -16.85 4.10
CA ALA A 324 7.78 -15.88 4.76
C ALA A 324 8.64 -14.78 5.37
N VAL A 325 8.18 -13.53 5.30
CA VAL A 325 8.92 -12.37 5.82
C VAL A 325 7.99 -11.53 6.68
N ASP A 326 8.44 -11.14 7.86
CA ASP A 326 7.73 -10.26 8.77
C ASP A 326 7.85 -8.78 8.39
N ARG A 327 7.15 -7.91 9.13
CA ARG A 327 7.18 -6.46 8.91
C ARG A 327 8.52 -5.80 9.24
N TRP A 328 9.39 -6.49 9.96
CA TRP A 328 10.72 -6.02 10.33
C TRP A 328 11.82 -6.57 9.42
N GLY A 329 11.42 -7.40 8.43
CA GLY A 329 12.31 -7.96 7.42
C GLY A 329 12.96 -9.28 7.82
N LEU A 330 12.55 -9.91 8.94
CA LEU A 330 13.06 -11.22 9.32
C LEU A 330 12.41 -12.29 8.44
N SER A 331 13.24 -13.19 7.93
CA SER A 331 12.83 -14.29 7.05
C SER A 331 12.71 -15.61 7.81
N SER A 332 11.70 -16.40 7.44
CA SER A 332 11.54 -17.80 7.90
C SER A 332 12.63 -18.74 7.39
N GLY A 333 13.51 -18.28 6.49
CA GLY A 333 14.36 -19.11 5.65
C GLY A 333 13.59 -19.79 4.52
N LEU A 334 14.33 -20.27 3.53
CA LEU A 334 13.76 -20.86 2.30
C LEU A 334 13.20 -22.26 2.54
N THR A 335 12.03 -22.54 1.97
CA THR A 335 11.56 -23.89 1.67
C THR A 335 11.71 -24.09 0.18
N ILE A 336 12.49 -25.11 -0.22
CA ILE A 336 12.90 -25.34 -1.61
C ILE A 336 12.29 -26.64 -2.12
N SER A 337 11.89 -26.64 -3.40
CA SER A 337 11.41 -27.81 -4.13
C SER A 337 11.86 -27.74 -5.58
N SER A 338 11.60 -28.76 -6.37
CA SER A 338 11.85 -28.77 -7.81
C SER A 338 10.80 -29.55 -8.56
N PHE A 339 10.64 -29.21 -9.86
CA PHE A 339 9.76 -29.94 -10.77
C PHE A 339 10.29 -29.84 -12.21
N THR A 340 9.84 -30.76 -13.06
CA THR A 340 10.17 -30.75 -14.50
C THR A 340 8.90 -30.58 -15.32
N THR A 341 8.88 -29.62 -16.23
CA THR A 341 7.78 -29.42 -17.19
C THR A 341 7.69 -30.58 -18.15
N LYS A 342 6.48 -30.86 -18.64
CA LYS A 342 6.25 -31.92 -19.64
C LYS A 342 6.88 -31.53 -20.99
N LYS A 343 7.20 -32.53 -21.78
CA LYS A 343 7.52 -32.34 -23.20
C LYS A 343 6.23 -32.03 -23.95
N ASN A 344 6.30 -31.09 -24.89
CA ASN A 344 5.22 -30.86 -25.83
C ASN A 344 5.22 -32.01 -26.86
N ASN A 345 4.18 -32.83 -26.84
CA ASN A 345 3.97 -33.86 -27.86
C ASN A 345 2.86 -33.36 -28.79
N PRO A 346 3.17 -32.84 -29.99
CA PRO A 346 2.15 -32.44 -30.94
C PRO A 346 1.27 -33.67 -31.29
N PRO A 347 -0.04 -33.47 -31.56
CA PRO A 347 -0.89 -34.56 -32.00
C PRO A 347 -0.28 -35.20 -33.28
N LEU A 348 -0.26 -36.51 -33.29
CA LEU A 348 0.06 -37.26 -34.51
C LEU A 348 -0.99 -36.87 -35.57
N LEU A 349 -0.54 -36.30 -36.69
CA LEU A 349 -1.38 -35.98 -37.88
C LEU A 349 -1.88 -37.23 -38.53
#